data_46dabbee5f0d4b212542cd4544eacf5e
#
_entry.id   46dabbee5f0d4b212542cd4544eacf5e
#
_cell.length_a   1.000
_cell.length_b   1.000
_cell.length_c   1.000
_cell.angle_alpha   90.00
_cell.angle_beta   90.00
_cell.angle_gamma   90.00
#
_symmetry.space_group_name_H-M   'P 1'
#
loop_
_entity.id
_entity.type
_entity.pdbx_description
1 polymer ?
#
loop_
_entity_poly.entity_id
_entity_poly.type
_entity_poly.pdbx_seq_one_letter_code
_entity_poly.pdbx_strand_id
1 'polypeptide(L)'
;VCVKQVPDTNEVKIDPVRGTLIREGVPSILNPDDANALEAALRLKDRDRSTQVVVLTMGPPQATYMLRECLAMGADEAYLLSDRAFGGADTCATSTTLAAGIRKVSDVDVIFAGRQAIDGDTAQVGPQIAQRLGIPVVTYVQDIQMEDGSITVQRQMEDGYEVVEVQMPCLLTCVKELNEPRYMSVGRIVEAYQKKITVWDHMAVDLDPKDCGLNASPTQVFRSFTPPQKGKGEMLAGSVGEMAHLLVEKLNEKHLI
;
A
#
# COMPACT_ATOMS: atom_id res chain seq x y z
N VAL A 1 -2.51 -3.84 10.21
CA VAL A 1 -1.93 -3.06 9.11
C VAL A 1 -1.80 -3.93 7.87
N CYS A 2 -2.37 -3.48 6.76
CA CYS A 2 -2.14 -4.11 5.46
C CYS A 2 -0.85 -3.56 4.85
N VAL A 3 0.05 -4.45 4.42
CA VAL A 3 1.36 -4.09 3.88
C VAL A 3 1.63 -4.83 2.56
N LYS A 4 2.39 -4.22 1.66
CA LYS A 4 2.74 -4.82 0.38
C LYS A 4 4.24 -4.76 0.11
N GLN A 5 4.78 -5.86 -0.40
CA GLN A 5 6.12 -5.89 -0.98
C GLN A 5 6.06 -5.35 -2.41
N VAL A 6 6.87 -4.34 -2.70
CA VAL A 6 6.96 -3.70 -4.02
C VAL A 6 8.40 -3.71 -4.53
N PRO A 7 8.62 -3.66 -5.86
CA PRO A 7 9.97 -3.53 -6.42
C PRO A 7 10.64 -2.21 -6.01
N ASP A 8 11.92 -2.24 -5.65
CA ASP A 8 12.74 -1.06 -5.37
C ASP A 8 13.42 -0.58 -6.66
N THR A 9 12.64 -0.20 -7.65
CA THR A 9 13.17 0.33 -8.90
C THR A 9 12.09 1.03 -9.71
N ASN A 10 12.49 2.10 -10.38
CA ASN A 10 11.69 2.76 -11.41
C ASN A 10 11.84 2.08 -12.79
N GLU A 11 12.83 1.18 -12.95
CA GLU A 11 13.07 0.44 -14.18
C GLU A 11 12.52 -0.98 -14.07
N VAL A 12 11.25 -1.11 -14.35
CA VAL A 12 10.57 -2.40 -14.31
C VAL A 12 10.75 -3.11 -15.67
N LYS A 13 11.32 -4.30 -15.66
CA LYS A 13 11.38 -5.17 -16.85
C LYS A 13 10.08 -5.96 -16.95
N ILE A 14 9.47 -5.92 -18.13
CA ILE A 14 8.27 -6.68 -18.45
C ILE A 14 8.67 -7.92 -19.24
N ASP A 15 8.17 -9.08 -18.86
CA ASP A 15 8.28 -10.32 -19.64
C ASP A 15 7.53 -10.12 -20.98
N PRO A 16 8.22 -10.13 -22.13
CA PRO A 16 7.58 -9.84 -23.42
C PRO A 16 6.58 -10.92 -23.85
N VAL A 17 6.63 -12.12 -23.25
CA VAL A 17 5.74 -13.24 -23.58
C VAL A 17 4.51 -13.25 -22.69
N ARG A 18 4.70 -13.03 -21.38
CA ARG A 18 3.63 -13.11 -20.37
C ARG A 18 2.97 -11.77 -20.05
N GLY A 19 3.59 -10.65 -20.44
CA GLY A 19 3.12 -9.32 -20.09
C GLY A 19 3.15 -9.03 -18.58
N THR A 20 3.88 -9.82 -17.79
CA THR A 20 4.00 -9.68 -16.36
C THR A 20 5.35 -9.06 -15.98
N LEU A 21 5.39 -8.41 -14.81
CA LEU A 21 6.62 -7.88 -14.23
C LEU A 21 7.62 -9.01 -13.96
N ILE A 22 8.85 -8.87 -14.48
CA ILE A 22 9.98 -9.72 -14.09
C ILE A 22 10.45 -9.23 -12.72
N ARG A 23 10.13 -9.98 -11.69
CA ARG A 23 10.51 -9.68 -10.30
C ARG A 23 11.82 -10.35 -9.88
N GLU A 24 12.32 -11.26 -10.69
CA GLU A 24 13.55 -12.00 -10.41
C GLU A 24 14.77 -11.08 -10.50
N GLY A 25 15.56 -11.03 -9.44
CA GLY A 25 16.76 -10.18 -9.36
C GLY A 25 16.51 -8.68 -9.08
N VAL A 26 15.27 -8.28 -8.88
CA VAL A 26 14.93 -6.89 -8.47
C VAL A 26 14.81 -6.84 -6.95
N PRO A 27 15.56 -5.95 -6.27
CA PRO A 27 15.35 -5.70 -4.84
C PRO A 27 13.89 -5.32 -4.58
N SER A 28 13.37 -5.77 -3.47
CA SER A 28 11.99 -5.48 -3.07
C SER A 28 11.99 -4.85 -1.70
N ILE A 29 11.12 -3.86 -1.49
CA ILE A 29 10.97 -3.09 -0.26
C ILE A 29 9.53 -3.18 0.25
N LEU A 30 9.34 -2.79 1.51
CA LEU A 30 8.04 -2.42 2.03
C LEU A 30 7.54 -1.18 1.27
N ASN A 31 6.30 -1.22 0.79
CA ASN A 31 5.70 -0.06 0.13
C ASN A 31 5.76 1.19 1.04
N PRO A 32 6.27 2.33 0.56
CA PRO A 32 6.49 3.52 1.40
C PRO A 32 5.24 4.00 2.15
N ASP A 33 4.10 4.12 1.49
CA ASP A 33 2.84 4.53 2.14
C ASP A 33 2.38 3.50 3.21
N ASP A 34 2.70 2.21 3.02
CA ASP A 34 2.40 1.16 4.01
C ASP A 34 3.36 1.24 5.21
N ALA A 35 4.60 1.68 5.01
CA ALA A 35 5.53 1.96 6.11
C ALA A 35 5.00 3.11 6.99
N ASN A 36 4.41 4.17 6.40
CA ASN A 36 3.75 5.23 7.15
C ASN A 36 2.51 4.71 7.90
N ALA A 37 1.72 3.83 7.27
CA ALA A 37 0.59 3.17 7.91
C ALA A 37 1.01 2.30 9.11
N LEU A 38 2.11 1.56 8.97
CA LEU A 38 2.68 0.78 10.08
C LEU A 38 3.18 1.69 11.21
N GLU A 39 3.90 2.75 10.88
CA GLU A 39 4.36 3.73 11.88
C GLU A 39 3.20 4.36 12.65
N ALA A 40 2.07 4.68 11.97
CA ALA A 40 0.88 5.18 12.64
C ALA A 40 0.36 4.20 13.70
N ALA A 41 0.24 2.92 13.37
CA ALA A 41 -0.17 1.88 14.32
C ALA A 41 0.84 1.71 15.47
N LEU A 42 2.14 1.77 15.18
CA LEU A 42 3.18 1.68 16.20
C LEU A 42 3.18 2.88 17.16
N ARG A 43 2.85 4.07 16.67
CA ARG A 43 2.68 5.27 17.53
C ARG A 43 1.49 5.14 18.47
N LEU A 44 0.38 4.50 18.04
CA LEU A 44 -0.72 4.17 18.94
C LEU A 44 -0.27 3.21 20.04
N LYS A 45 0.46 2.17 19.68
CA LYS A 45 1.06 1.23 20.65
C LYS A 45 2.05 1.90 21.60
N ASP A 46 2.79 2.91 21.18
CA ASP A 46 3.70 3.65 22.06
C ASP A 46 2.93 4.46 23.12
N ARG A 47 1.73 4.94 22.80
CA ARG A 47 0.83 5.66 23.71
C ARG A 47 0.10 4.70 24.67
N ASP A 48 -0.40 3.60 24.12
CA ASP A 48 -1.07 2.54 24.88
C ASP A 48 -0.42 1.18 24.60
N ARG A 49 0.31 0.68 25.59
CA ARG A 49 1.04 -0.60 25.54
C ARG A 49 0.15 -1.84 25.43
N SER A 50 -1.14 -1.70 25.68
CA SER A 50 -2.12 -2.79 25.46
C SER A 50 -2.46 -2.98 23.97
N THR A 51 -2.13 -2.01 23.12
CA THR A 51 -2.36 -2.08 21.67
C THR A 51 -1.51 -3.19 21.04
N GLN A 52 -2.16 -4.07 20.33
CA GLN A 52 -1.52 -5.12 19.52
C GLN A 52 -1.47 -4.70 18.06
N VAL A 53 -0.28 -4.71 17.47
CA VAL A 53 -0.07 -4.35 16.06
C VAL A 53 0.19 -5.60 15.23
N VAL A 54 -0.76 -5.93 14.38
CA VAL A 54 -0.72 -7.08 13.47
C VAL A 54 -0.49 -6.60 12.05
N VAL A 55 0.44 -7.23 11.32
CA VAL A 55 0.67 -6.97 9.89
C VAL A 55 0.16 -8.11 9.03
N LEU A 56 -0.53 -7.78 7.95
CA LEU A 56 -1.10 -8.73 7.00
C LEU A 56 -0.67 -8.34 5.57
N THR A 57 -0.22 -9.31 4.80
CA THR A 57 0.07 -9.13 3.36
C THR A 57 -0.46 -10.30 2.54
N MET A 58 -0.79 -10.04 1.27
CA MET A 58 -1.01 -11.05 0.25
C MET A 58 0.16 -11.03 -0.72
N GLY A 59 0.86 -12.15 -0.88
CA GLY A 59 2.02 -12.18 -1.75
C GLY A 59 2.68 -13.55 -1.86
N PRO A 60 3.75 -13.63 -2.65
CA PRO A 60 4.54 -14.85 -2.77
C PRO A 60 5.33 -15.12 -1.47
N PRO A 61 5.86 -16.35 -1.28
CA PRO A 61 6.61 -16.72 -0.07
C PRO A 61 7.75 -15.77 0.32
N GLN A 62 8.39 -15.12 -0.65
CA GLN A 62 9.45 -14.14 -0.39
C GLN A 62 8.97 -12.88 0.35
N ALA A 63 7.68 -12.58 0.37
CA ALA A 63 7.14 -11.47 1.16
C ALA A 63 7.39 -11.63 2.68
N THR A 64 7.80 -12.82 3.12
CA THR A 64 8.25 -13.06 4.50
C THR A 64 9.43 -12.18 4.89
N TYR A 65 10.30 -11.80 3.96
CA TYR A 65 11.43 -10.88 4.26
C TYR A 65 10.91 -9.51 4.68
N MET A 66 10.00 -8.92 3.91
CA MET A 66 9.36 -7.66 4.25
C MET A 66 8.57 -7.74 5.57
N LEU A 67 7.88 -8.86 5.83
CA LEU A 67 7.20 -9.07 7.13
C LEU A 67 8.19 -9.13 8.30
N ARG A 68 9.42 -9.66 8.10
CA ARG A 68 10.50 -9.58 9.11
C ARG A 68 10.89 -8.14 9.43
N GLU A 69 10.94 -7.27 8.41
CA GLU A 69 11.20 -5.85 8.60
C GLU A 69 10.08 -5.20 9.43
N CYS A 70 8.80 -5.47 9.11
CA CYS A 70 7.67 -4.98 9.88
C CYS A 70 7.71 -5.43 11.36
N LEU A 71 8.06 -6.70 11.61
CA LEU A 71 8.26 -7.22 12.97
C LEU A 71 9.44 -6.53 13.69
N ALA A 72 10.53 -6.25 12.97
CA ALA A 72 11.70 -5.54 13.51
C ALA A 72 11.41 -4.05 13.77
N MET A 73 10.48 -3.42 13.03
CA MET A 73 9.96 -2.09 13.33
C MET A 73 9.14 -2.07 14.63
N GLY A 74 8.49 -3.18 15.00
CA GLY A 74 7.78 -3.28 16.28
C GLY A 74 6.41 -3.94 16.23
N ALA A 75 6.00 -4.49 15.09
CA ALA A 75 4.78 -5.28 14.99
C ALA A 75 4.85 -6.54 15.89
N ASP A 76 3.71 -6.96 16.40
CA ASP A 76 3.61 -8.12 17.31
C ASP A 76 3.50 -9.42 16.54
N GLU A 77 2.65 -9.44 15.52
CA GLU A 77 2.34 -10.61 14.72
C GLU A 77 2.36 -10.29 13.23
N ALA A 78 2.65 -11.30 12.42
CA ALA A 78 2.69 -11.18 10.97
C ALA A 78 2.00 -12.36 10.29
N TYR A 79 1.14 -12.06 9.33
CA TYR A 79 0.39 -13.01 8.54
C TYR A 79 0.65 -12.82 7.05
N LEU A 80 0.90 -13.92 6.36
CA LEU A 80 1.09 -13.97 4.91
C LEU A 80 -0.03 -14.79 4.27
N LEU A 81 -0.83 -14.16 3.43
CA LEU A 81 -1.76 -14.84 2.53
C LEU A 81 -0.98 -15.26 1.29
N SER A 82 -0.67 -16.54 1.17
CA SER A 82 0.17 -17.05 0.08
C SER A 82 -0.36 -18.36 -0.46
N ASP A 83 -0.88 -18.28 -1.70
CA ASP A 83 -1.37 -19.41 -2.45
C ASP A 83 -1.24 -19.11 -3.95
N ARG A 84 -1.09 -20.13 -4.78
CA ARG A 84 -1.15 -19.98 -6.24
C ARG A 84 -2.52 -19.47 -6.72
N ALA A 85 -3.58 -19.82 -6.00
CA ALA A 85 -4.93 -19.35 -6.28
C ALA A 85 -5.07 -17.82 -6.16
N PHE A 86 -4.23 -17.14 -5.37
CA PHE A 86 -4.24 -15.68 -5.23
C PHE A 86 -3.49 -14.94 -6.35
N GLY A 87 -2.76 -15.69 -7.19
CA GLY A 87 -1.93 -15.11 -8.25
C GLY A 87 -2.74 -14.38 -9.32
N GLY A 88 -2.19 -13.25 -9.83
CA GLY A 88 -2.82 -12.47 -10.90
C GLY A 88 -4.05 -11.66 -10.49
N ALA A 89 -4.31 -11.51 -9.19
CA ALA A 89 -5.43 -10.74 -8.67
C ALA A 89 -5.35 -9.26 -9.06
N ASP A 90 -6.46 -8.71 -9.53
CA ASP A 90 -6.68 -7.27 -9.59
C ASP A 90 -7.04 -6.70 -8.20
N THR A 91 -7.39 -5.42 -8.12
CA THR A 91 -7.75 -4.79 -6.83
C THR A 91 -8.99 -5.40 -6.19
N CYS A 92 -9.95 -5.85 -7.00
CA CYS A 92 -11.18 -6.47 -6.52
C CYS A 92 -10.89 -7.83 -5.86
N ALA A 93 -10.20 -8.73 -6.54
CA ALA A 93 -9.82 -10.02 -6.00
C ALA A 93 -8.83 -9.91 -4.83
N THR A 94 -7.88 -8.96 -4.91
CA THR A 94 -6.94 -8.66 -3.81
C THR A 94 -7.68 -8.23 -2.54
N SER A 95 -8.63 -7.30 -2.65
CA SER A 95 -9.40 -6.83 -1.49
C SER A 95 -10.30 -7.92 -0.91
N THR A 96 -10.81 -8.86 -1.72
CA THR A 96 -11.55 -10.04 -1.25
C THR A 96 -10.67 -10.91 -0.36
N THR A 97 -9.48 -11.24 -0.84
CA THR A 97 -8.52 -12.09 -0.12
C THR A 97 -8.05 -11.43 1.18
N LEU A 98 -7.70 -10.14 1.14
CA LEU A 98 -7.28 -9.40 2.33
C LEU A 98 -8.43 -9.27 3.35
N ALA A 99 -9.66 -8.99 2.93
CA ALA A 99 -10.80 -8.93 3.84
C ALA A 99 -11.09 -10.29 4.51
N ALA A 100 -10.92 -11.41 3.81
CA ALA A 100 -11.02 -12.74 4.41
C ALA A 100 -9.93 -12.97 5.46
N GLY A 101 -8.68 -12.58 5.16
CA GLY A 101 -7.58 -12.63 6.14
C GLY A 101 -7.85 -11.77 7.37
N ILE A 102 -8.37 -10.55 7.21
CA ILE A 102 -8.71 -9.65 8.32
C ILE A 102 -9.81 -10.24 9.19
N ARG A 103 -10.87 -10.83 8.61
CA ARG A 103 -11.91 -11.52 9.38
C ARG A 103 -11.36 -12.67 10.21
N LYS A 104 -10.32 -13.35 9.70
CA LYS A 104 -9.68 -14.46 10.41
C LYS A 104 -8.77 -13.98 11.54
N VAL A 105 -8.16 -12.80 11.43
CA VAL A 105 -7.43 -12.17 12.54
C VAL A 105 -8.37 -11.88 13.70
N SER A 106 -9.63 -11.48 13.41
CA SER A 106 -10.68 -11.08 14.36
C SER A 106 -10.35 -9.86 15.24
N ASP A 107 -11.34 -9.34 15.95
CA ASP A 107 -11.21 -8.30 16.99
C ASP A 107 -10.33 -7.11 16.60
N VAL A 108 -10.53 -6.60 15.38
CA VAL A 108 -9.75 -5.49 14.82
C VAL A 108 -10.51 -4.19 15.02
N ASP A 109 -9.92 -3.25 15.76
CA ASP A 109 -10.49 -1.91 16.01
C ASP A 109 -10.19 -0.94 14.86
N VAL A 110 -8.93 -0.94 14.37
CA VAL A 110 -8.51 -0.03 13.28
C VAL A 110 -7.66 -0.79 12.27
N ILE A 111 -7.99 -0.61 11.00
CA ILE A 111 -7.20 -1.12 9.89
C ILE A 111 -6.45 0.04 9.25
N PHE A 112 -5.13 -0.06 9.20
CA PHE A 112 -4.28 0.87 8.47
C PHE A 112 -3.81 0.24 7.16
N ALA A 113 -3.77 1.03 6.10
CA ALA A 113 -3.15 0.69 4.82
C ALA A 113 -2.46 1.93 4.26
N GLY A 114 -1.49 1.79 3.40
CA GLY A 114 -1.01 2.89 2.59
C GLY A 114 -2.10 3.38 1.63
N ARG A 115 -2.01 4.63 1.20
CA ARG A 115 -2.91 5.20 0.18
C ARG A 115 -2.93 4.31 -1.06
N GLN A 116 -1.76 3.89 -1.53
CA GLN A 116 -1.58 3.05 -2.72
C GLN A 116 -0.24 2.33 -2.70
N ALA A 117 -0.10 1.31 -3.53
CA ALA A 117 1.18 0.67 -3.81
C ALA A 117 1.86 1.36 -5.00
N ILE A 118 3.17 1.67 -4.88
CA ILE A 118 3.93 2.41 -5.91
C ILE A 118 4.11 1.65 -7.23
N ASP A 119 3.85 0.35 -7.25
CA ASP A 119 3.92 -0.48 -8.46
C ASP A 119 2.61 -0.57 -9.25
N GLY A 120 1.49 -0.18 -8.65
CA GLY A 120 0.16 -0.30 -9.27
C GLY A 120 -0.64 0.99 -9.32
N ASP A 121 -0.37 1.96 -8.43
CA ASP A 121 -0.95 3.30 -8.37
C ASP A 121 -2.48 3.37 -8.45
N THR A 122 -3.20 2.38 -7.88
CA THR A 122 -4.66 2.31 -8.00
C THR A 122 -5.42 3.01 -6.90
N ALA A 123 -4.87 3.11 -5.70
CA ALA A 123 -5.50 3.65 -4.49
C ALA A 123 -6.88 3.04 -4.15
N GLN A 124 -7.16 1.81 -4.59
CA GLN A 124 -8.48 1.17 -4.50
C GLN A 124 -8.58 0.10 -3.42
N VAL A 125 -7.48 -0.59 -3.09
CA VAL A 125 -7.52 -1.80 -2.25
C VAL A 125 -8.02 -1.48 -0.85
N GLY A 126 -7.54 -0.42 -0.20
CA GLY A 126 -8.01 0.00 1.13
C GLY A 126 -9.53 0.24 1.19
N PRO A 127 -10.09 1.14 0.37
CA PRO A 127 -11.53 1.38 0.31
C PRO A 127 -12.36 0.13 -0.01
N GLN A 128 -11.88 -0.74 -0.90
CA GLN A 128 -12.56 -1.98 -1.23
C GLN A 128 -12.55 -2.98 -0.06
N ILE A 129 -11.47 -3.05 0.73
CA ILE A 129 -11.43 -3.86 1.96
C ILE A 129 -12.50 -3.37 2.93
N ALA A 130 -12.56 -2.06 3.20
CA ALA A 130 -13.54 -1.47 4.10
C ALA A 130 -14.97 -1.79 3.66
N GLN A 131 -15.29 -1.62 2.37
CA GLN A 131 -16.59 -1.98 1.79
C GLN A 131 -16.95 -3.46 2.03
N ARG A 132 -15.98 -4.38 1.85
CA ARG A 132 -16.19 -5.81 2.07
C ARG A 132 -16.37 -6.19 3.52
N LEU A 133 -15.78 -5.43 4.42
CA LEU A 133 -15.93 -5.62 5.87
C LEU A 133 -17.18 -4.91 6.42
N GLY A 134 -17.79 -4.01 5.65
CA GLY A 134 -18.93 -3.20 6.07
C GLY A 134 -18.58 -2.15 7.13
N ILE A 135 -17.36 -1.61 7.08
CA ILE A 135 -16.83 -0.62 8.03
C ILE A 135 -16.57 0.72 7.35
N PRO A 136 -16.60 1.84 8.11
CA PRO A 136 -16.22 3.16 7.61
C PRO A 136 -14.79 3.20 7.08
N VAL A 137 -14.54 4.08 6.11
CA VAL A 137 -13.20 4.33 5.57
C VAL A 137 -12.93 5.82 5.45
N VAL A 138 -11.74 6.27 5.88
CA VAL A 138 -11.22 7.60 5.56
C VAL A 138 -9.91 7.43 4.78
N THR A 139 -9.86 8.07 3.61
CA THR A 139 -8.70 7.99 2.71
C THR A 139 -7.81 9.22 2.83
N TYR A 140 -6.54 9.07 2.42
CA TYR A 140 -5.56 10.18 2.38
C TYR A 140 -5.33 10.83 3.75
N VAL A 141 -5.18 10.00 4.79
CA VAL A 141 -5.00 10.47 6.17
C VAL A 141 -3.60 11.00 6.38
N GLN A 142 -3.48 12.28 6.79
CA GLN A 142 -2.23 12.98 7.06
C GLN A 142 -2.03 13.36 8.54
N ASP A 143 -3.05 13.22 9.40
CA ASP A 143 -2.95 13.35 10.85
C ASP A 143 -4.00 12.49 11.55
N ILE A 144 -3.68 11.98 12.75
CA ILE A 144 -4.55 11.10 13.53
C ILE A 144 -4.50 11.50 15.00
N GLN A 145 -5.68 11.76 15.55
CA GLN A 145 -5.91 11.97 16.96
C GLN A 145 -6.90 10.91 17.45
N MET A 146 -6.59 10.26 18.55
CA MET A 146 -7.42 9.20 19.13
C MET A 146 -7.80 9.57 20.54
N GLU A 147 -9.10 9.67 20.80
CA GLU A 147 -9.70 10.02 22.09
C GLU A 147 -10.91 9.11 22.35
N ASP A 148 -10.98 8.52 23.54
CA ASP A 148 -12.13 7.81 24.13
C ASP A 148 -13.06 7.03 23.16
N GLY A 149 -12.48 6.21 22.27
CA GLY A 149 -13.24 5.32 21.39
C GLY A 149 -13.62 5.91 20.04
N SER A 150 -13.32 7.18 19.76
CA SER A 150 -13.40 7.79 18.43
C SER A 150 -12.02 8.15 17.90
N ILE A 151 -11.93 8.24 16.58
CA ILE A 151 -10.73 8.67 15.88
C ILE A 151 -11.07 9.93 15.08
N THR A 152 -10.33 10.99 15.33
CA THR A 152 -10.39 12.20 14.52
C THR A 152 -9.16 12.23 13.61
N VAL A 153 -9.38 12.38 12.31
CA VAL A 153 -8.32 12.39 11.30
C VAL A 153 -8.38 13.64 10.44
N GLN A 154 -7.22 14.08 9.95
CA GLN A 154 -7.15 15.05 8.86
C GLN A 154 -6.98 14.30 7.54
N ARG A 155 -7.95 14.46 6.66
CA ARG A 155 -7.93 13.93 5.29
C ARG A 155 -7.36 14.97 4.35
N GLN A 156 -6.27 14.64 3.67
CA GLN A 156 -5.65 15.53 2.69
C GLN A 156 -6.56 15.75 1.47
N MET A 157 -6.67 17.02 1.05
CA MET A 157 -7.38 17.46 -0.15
C MET A 157 -6.42 18.30 -1.02
N GLU A 158 -6.84 18.66 -2.23
CA GLU A 158 -6.00 19.50 -3.13
C GLU A 158 -5.73 20.89 -2.54
N ASP A 159 -6.75 21.52 -1.94
CA ASP A 159 -6.70 22.91 -1.44
C ASP A 159 -6.68 23.00 0.10
N GLY A 160 -6.36 21.89 0.81
CA GLY A 160 -6.36 21.89 2.26
C GLY A 160 -6.60 20.52 2.87
N TYR A 161 -7.40 20.44 3.91
CA TYR A 161 -7.78 19.17 4.55
C TYR A 161 -9.19 19.24 5.14
N GLU A 162 -9.79 18.07 5.26
CA GLU A 162 -11.03 17.87 6.02
C GLU A 162 -10.70 17.24 7.37
N VAL A 163 -11.39 17.67 8.42
CA VAL A 163 -11.35 17.00 9.72
C VAL A 163 -12.55 16.07 9.81
N VAL A 164 -12.28 14.79 9.97
CA VAL A 164 -13.30 13.73 9.97
C VAL A 164 -13.22 12.96 11.28
N GLU A 165 -14.32 12.87 12.00
CA GLU A 165 -14.47 11.94 13.12
C GLU A 165 -15.05 10.62 12.60
N VAL A 166 -14.43 9.52 12.94
CA VAL A 166 -14.84 8.18 12.51
C VAL A 166 -14.92 7.23 13.69
N GLN A 167 -15.97 6.43 13.74
CA GLN A 167 -16.16 5.41 14.76
C GLN A 167 -15.43 4.11 14.38
N MET A 168 -14.89 3.43 15.39
CA MET A 168 -14.32 2.10 15.26
C MET A 168 -15.40 1.01 15.22
N PRO A 169 -15.20 -0.12 14.50
CA PRO A 169 -14.02 -0.39 13.68
C PRO A 169 -14.02 0.42 12.38
N CYS A 170 -12.84 0.86 11.93
CA CYS A 170 -12.70 1.64 10.70
C CYS A 170 -11.41 1.29 9.94
N LEU A 171 -11.33 1.74 8.68
CA LEU A 171 -10.12 1.65 7.86
C LEU A 171 -9.60 3.04 7.48
N LEU A 172 -8.31 3.25 7.63
CA LEU A 172 -7.61 4.49 7.31
C LEU A 172 -6.55 4.22 6.24
N THR A 173 -6.56 4.98 5.13
CA THR A 173 -5.44 4.93 4.18
C THR A 173 -4.53 6.12 4.38
N CYS A 174 -3.25 5.84 4.62
CA CYS A 174 -2.25 6.80 5.06
C CYS A 174 -1.43 7.34 3.90
N VAL A 175 -1.09 8.62 3.97
CA VAL A 175 -0.15 9.27 3.07
C VAL A 175 1.20 9.51 3.77
N LYS A 176 2.24 9.78 3.00
CA LYS A 176 3.61 9.99 3.53
C LYS A 176 3.72 11.18 4.49
N GLU A 177 2.86 12.17 4.35
CA GLU A 177 2.82 13.37 5.20
C GLU A 177 2.41 13.08 6.65
N LEU A 178 1.83 11.89 6.92
CA LEU A 178 1.37 11.48 8.25
C LEU A 178 2.50 11.37 9.27
N ASN A 179 3.65 10.83 8.86
CA ASN A 179 4.77 10.56 9.77
C ASN A 179 6.05 10.16 9.03
N GLU A 180 7.15 10.08 9.77
CA GLU A 180 8.37 9.38 9.34
C GLU A 180 8.41 8.00 9.97
N PRO A 181 8.53 6.91 9.18
CA PRO A 181 8.67 5.56 9.68
C PRO A 181 9.97 5.40 10.48
N ARG A 182 9.88 4.70 11.62
CA ARG A 182 11.03 4.44 12.51
C ARG A 182 12.01 3.44 11.90
N TYR A 183 13.29 3.60 12.24
CA TYR A 183 14.30 2.60 11.92
C TYR A 183 14.19 1.37 12.82
N MET A 184 14.60 0.23 12.28
CA MET A 184 14.76 -1.00 13.03
C MET A 184 16.00 -0.92 13.94
N SER A 185 15.87 -1.35 15.20
CA SER A 185 17.04 -1.54 16.06
C SER A 185 17.64 -2.93 15.86
N VAL A 186 18.95 -3.07 16.10
CA VAL A 186 19.64 -4.36 15.98
C VAL A 186 18.99 -5.43 16.87
N GLY A 187 18.61 -5.09 18.09
CA GLY A 187 17.91 -6.01 19.00
C GLY A 187 16.60 -6.50 18.43
N ARG A 188 15.76 -5.60 17.90
CA ARG A 188 14.48 -5.96 17.28
C ARG A 188 14.64 -6.77 16.00
N ILE A 189 15.70 -6.56 15.22
CA ILE A 189 16.00 -7.41 14.06
C ILE A 189 16.22 -8.85 14.51
N VAL A 190 17.03 -9.07 15.55
CA VAL A 190 17.28 -10.41 16.09
C VAL A 190 15.99 -11.04 16.62
N GLU A 191 15.20 -10.30 17.39
CA GLU A 191 13.90 -10.76 17.92
C GLU A 191 12.90 -11.10 16.80
N ALA A 192 12.86 -10.31 15.73
CA ALA A 192 11.98 -10.54 14.59
C ALA A 192 12.22 -11.91 13.93
N TYR A 193 13.47 -12.39 13.90
CA TYR A 193 13.77 -13.73 13.37
C TYR A 193 13.31 -14.87 14.27
N GLN A 194 13.05 -14.61 15.55
CA GLN A 194 12.51 -15.59 16.50
C GLN A 194 10.97 -15.65 16.44
N LYS A 195 10.31 -14.58 15.98
CA LYS A 195 8.85 -14.54 15.85
C LYS A 195 8.38 -15.43 14.70
N LYS A 196 7.24 -16.10 14.89
CA LYS A 196 6.58 -16.87 13.85
C LYS A 196 5.88 -15.95 12.86
N ILE A 197 6.07 -16.19 11.56
CA ILE A 197 5.18 -15.67 10.50
C ILE A 197 4.18 -16.77 10.16
N THR A 198 2.90 -16.47 10.32
CA THR A 198 1.83 -17.43 10.00
C THR A 198 1.44 -17.29 8.53
N VAL A 199 1.49 -18.40 7.81
CA VAL A 199 1.11 -18.44 6.38
C VAL A 199 -0.26 -19.07 6.25
N TRP A 200 -1.15 -18.42 5.53
CA TRP A 200 -2.51 -18.89 5.22
C TRP A 200 -2.69 -19.06 3.71
N ASP A 201 -3.22 -20.19 3.31
CA ASP A 201 -3.69 -20.48 1.96
C ASP A 201 -5.19 -20.12 1.81
N HIS A 202 -5.77 -20.40 0.64
CA HIS A 202 -7.18 -20.13 0.38
C HIS A 202 -8.12 -20.92 1.33
N MET A 203 -7.77 -22.16 1.70
CA MET A 203 -8.57 -22.99 2.63
C MET A 203 -8.53 -22.41 4.03
N ALA A 204 -7.36 -21.91 4.47
CA ALA A 204 -7.23 -21.33 5.79
C ALA A 204 -8.09 -20.09 5.99
N VAL A 205 -8.43 -19.36 4.93
CA VAL A 205 -9.26 -18.14 4.96
C VAL A 205 -10.67 -18.35 4.37
N ASP A 206 -11.08 -19.60 4.21
CA ASP A 206 -12.41 -20.01 3.72
C ASP A 206 -12.80 -19.38 2.37
N LEU A 207 -11.85 -19.31 1.43
CA LEU A 207 -12.08 -18.82 0.06
C LEU A 207 -12.09 -19.98 -0.95
N ASP A 208 -13.09 -19.99 -1.84
CA ASP A 208 -13.06 -20.88 -3.01
C ASP A 208 -12.01 -20.32 -4.01
N PRO A 209 -11.16 -21.16 -4.62
CA PRO A 209 -10.24 -20.74 -5.68
C PRO A 209 -10.88 -19.99 -6.85
N LYS A 210 -12.20 -20.14 -7.06
CA LYS A 210 -12.96 -19.37 -8.07
C LYS A 210 -13.15 -17.90 -7.66
N ASP A 211 -13.18 -17.64 -6.34
CA ASP A 211 -13.46 -16.33 -5.77
C ASP A 211 -12.19 -15.51 -5.45
N CYS A 212 -11.03 -15.98 -5.92
CA CYS A 212 -9.75 -15.31 -5.69
C CYS A 212 -8.84 -15.32 -6.93
N GLY A 213 -7.78 -14.53 -6.88
CA GLY A 213 -6.77 -14.43 -7.92
C GLY A 213 -7.31 -13.95 -9.26
N LEU A 214 -6.68 -14.41 -10.34
CA LEU A 214 -7.05 -14.04 -11.71
C LEU A 214 -8.49 -14.48 -12.06
N ASN A 215 -8.96 -15.60 -11.50
CA ASN A 215 -10.30 -16.13 -11.80
C ASN A 215 -11.41 -15.19 -11.31
N ALA A 216 -11.19 -14.49 -10.19
CA ALA A 216 -12.14 -13.57 -9.60
C ALA A 216 -11.89 -12.11 -9.99
N SER A 217 -10.91 -11.85 -10.84
CA SER A 217 -10.54 -10.50 -11.29
C SER A 217 -11.44 -10.00 -12.41
N PRO A 218 -12.31 -8.99 -12.18
CA PRO A 218 -13.11 -8.38 -13.24
C PRO A 218 -12.26 -7.65 -14.30
N THR A 219 -11.02 -7.31 -13.98
CA THR A 219 -10.09 -6.69 -14.93
C THR A 219 -8.95 -7.63 -15.28
N GLN A 220 -8.52 -7.60 -16.54
CA GLN A 220 -7.38 -8.37 -17.03
C GLN A 220 -6.46 -7.47 -17.86
N VAL A 221 -5.15 -7.64 -17.68
CA VAL A 221 -4.16 -6.90 -18.47
C VAL A 221 -4.24 -7.38 -19.92
N PHE A 222 -4.69 -6.49 -20.81
CA PHE A 222 -4.73 -6.77 -22.23
C PHE A 222 -3.34 -6.71 -22.87
N ARG A 223 -2.55 -5.68 -22.53
CA ARG A 223 -1.21 -5.48 -23.06
C ARG A 223 -0.37 -4.62 -22.12
N SER A 224 0.88 -5.05 -21.88
CA SER A 224 1.91 -4.26 -21.20
C SER A 224 2.98 -3.85 -22.21
N PHE A 225 3.50 -2.64 -22.07
CA PHE A 225 4.61 -2.15 -22.88
C PHE A 225 5.41 -1.10 -22.10
N THR A 226 6.70 -1.01 -22.42
CA THR A 226 7.53 0.07 -21.91
C THR A 226 7.31 1.31 -22.78
N PRO A 227 6.93 2.47 -22.22
CA PRO A 227 6.80 3.68 -23.01
C PRO A 227 8.14 4.00 -23.71
N PRO A 228 8.10 4.55 -24.94
CA PRO A 228 9.32 5.00 -25.60
C PRO A 228 9.98 6.08 -24.75
N GLN A 229 11.31 6.07 -24.71
CA GLN A 229 12.06 7.13 -24.01
C GLN A 229 11.67 8.49 -24.59
N LYS A 230 11.41 9.44 -23.68
CA LYS A 230 11.17 10.83 -24.10
C LYS A 230 12.42 11.32 -24.85
N GLY A 231 12.18 11.93 -26.00
CA GLY A 231 13.25 12.56 -26.78
C GLY A 231 13.99 13.66 -25.99
N LYS A 232 15.07 14.17 -26.55
CA LYS A 232 15.75 15.35 -25.98
C LYS A 232 14.74 16.50 -25.94
N GLY A 233 14.55 17.09 -24.77
CA GLY A 233 13.75 18.29 -24.63
C GLY A 233 14.27 19.42 -25.50
N GLU A 234 13.48 20.46 -25.69
CA GLU A 234 13.90 21.69 -26.36
C GLU A 234 14.49 22.65 -25.35
N MET A 235 15.70 23.10 -25.62
CA MET A 235 16.36 24.12 -24.81
C MET A 235 15.95 25.51 -25.30
N LEU A 236 15.30 26.28 -24.43
CA LEU A 236 14.97 27.66 -24.72
C LEU A 236 16.24 28.52 -24.57
N ALA A 237 16.51 29.42 -25.52
CA ALA A 237 17.67 30.32 -25.53
C ALA A 237 17.20 31.76 -25.65
N GLY A 238 18.00 32.70 -25.06
CA GLY A 238 17.73 34.12 -25.04
C GLY A 238 17.77 34.71 -23.64
N SER A 239 17.31 35.94 -23.48
CA SER A 239 17.09 36.55 -22.17
C SER A 239 15.98 35.85 -21.41
N VAL A 240 15.92 36.00 -20.07
CA VAL A 240 14.87 35.41 -19.23
C VAL A 240 13.47 35.77 -19.73
N GLY A 241 13.27 37.04 -20.16
CA GLY A 241 11.97 37.47 -20.69
C GLY A 241 11.60 36.80 -22.01
N GLU A 242 12.55 36.65 -22.93
CA GLU A 242 12.34 35.94 -24.20
C GLU A 242 12.06 34.47 -24.01
N MET A 243 12.80 33.80 -23.10
CA MET A 243 12.56 32.39 -22.78
C MET A 243 11.17 32.16 -22.14
N ALA A 244 10.76 33.08 -21.25
CA ALA A 244 9.45 33.01 -20.62
C ALA A 244 8.32 33.19 -21.67
N HIS A 245 8.46 34.14 -22.56
CA HIS A 245 7.50 34.40 -23.65
C HIS A 245 7.40 33.17 -24.59
N LEU A 246 8.54 32.65 -25.02
CA LEU A 246 8.58 31.46 -25.88
C LEU A 246 7.98 30.22 -25.21
N LEU A 247 8.21 30.05 -23.88
CA LEU A 247 7.57 28.95 -23.12
C LEU A 247 6.06 29.08 -23.15
N VAL A 248 5.52 30.28 -22.90
CA VAL A 248 4.07 30.52 -22.91
C VAL A 248 3.49 30.26 -24.30
N GLU A 249 4.15 30.73 -25.38
CA GLU A 249 3.72 30.41 -26.73
C GLU A 249 3.63 28.91 -27.00
N LYS A 250 4.70 28.16 -26.62
CA LYS A 250 4.72 26.70 -26.82
C LYS A 250 3.67 25.96 -25.99
N LEU A 251 3.35 26.45 -24.79
CA LEU A 251 2.28 25.87 -23.99
C LEU A 251 0.90 26.14 -24.59
N ASN A 252 0.69 27.36 -25.12
CA ASN A 252 -0.53 27.73 -25.86
C ASN A 252 -0.70 26.88 -27.14
N GLU A 253 0.36 26.72 -27.95
CA GLU A 253 0.32 25.88 -29.16
C GLU A 253 -0.10 24.43 -28.85
N LYS A 254 0.26 23.94 -27.66
CA LYS A 254 -0.12 22.60 -27.21
C LYS A 254 -1.44 22.53 -26.44
N HIS A 255 -2.16 23.66 -26.35
CA HIS A 255 -3.41 23.78 -25.58
C HIS A 255 -3.28 23.33 -24.13
N LEU A 256 -2.15 23.63 -23.47
CA LEU A 256 -1.88 23.31 -22.07
C LEU A 256 -2.21 24.46 -21.13
N ILE A 257 -2.32 25.66 -21.66
CA ILE A 257 -2.80 26.89 -21.01
C ILE A 257 -3.66 27.69 -21.98
#